data_185d5a3ffd6bb7454e77da2c32906741
#
_entry.id   185d5a3ffd6bb7454e77da2c32906741
#
_cell.length_a   1.000
_cell.length_b   1.000
_cell.length_c   1.000
_cell.angle_alpha   90.00
_cell.angle_beta   90.00
_cell.angle_gamma   90.00
#
_symmetry.space_group_name_H-M   'P 1'
#
loop_
_entity.id
_entity.type
_entity.pdbx_description
1 polymer ?
#
loop_
_entity_poly.entity_id
_entity_poly.type
_entity_poly.pdbx_seq_one_letter_code
_entity_poly.pdbx_strand_id
1 'polypeptide(L)'
;MKQLLVLIALFISVAAQAAGKYDNPDTIVVARDGTGEFRTIDEAIEVCRAFMDYHKVIFVKNGTYKEKLIIPQWLQNIEICGESVEKTIITYDDHANVKVLLGTAAPRLQPMGTFRTYTLKIEGNDITLKNITIENNSARLGQAVALHTEGDRLVFVNCRFIGHQDTVYTGMAATRLFFKDCYICGTTDFIFGPSTAWFEGCTIESLVNSYVTAASTPKDQPYGYVFNNCRLISNGEATQVYLGRPWRDYGYTLFMNCDLGGHIRPEGWHHWEQHREQTARYLEYNNRGEGARTTERVPWSRQLSKKEASLITPEVVFNHDTAWLPK
;
A
#
# COMPACT_ATOMS: atom_id res chain seq x y z
N MET A 1 -42.82 -10.56 41.41
CA MET A 1 -42.84 -9.65 40.22
C MET A 1 -41.98 -8.38 40.39
N LYS A 2 -42.05 -7.65 41.53
CA LYS A 2 -41.21 -6.41 41.73
C LYS A 2 -39.70 -6.66 41.75
N GLN A 3 -39.27 -7.80 42.32
CA GLN A 3 -37.81 -8.13 42.37
C GLN A 3 -37.23 -8.54 40.99
N LEU A 4 -38.05 -9.14 40.10
CA LEU A 4 -37.64 -9.53 38.75
C LEU A 4 -37.49 -8.30 37.83
N LEU A 5 -38.35 -7.30 38.00
CA LEU A 5 -38.28 -6.02 37.28
C LEU A 5 -37.06 -5.19 37.64
N VAL A 6 -36.62 -5.23 38.92
CA VAL A 6 -35.37 -4.54 39.37
C VAL A 6 -34.13 -5.22 38.80
N LEU A 7 -34.09 -6.54 38.70
CA LEU A 7 -32.99 -7.27 38.08
C LEU A 7 -32.88 -7.02 36.58
N ILE A 8 -34.01 -6.94 35.86
CA ILE A 8 -34.01 -6.62 34.39
C ILE A 8 -33.59 -5.17 34.16
N ALA A 9 -34.02 -4.22 34.99
CA ALA A 9 -33.54 -2.82 34.91
C ALA A 9 -32.07 -2.66 35.20
N LEU A 10 -31.48 -3.44 36.15
CA LEU A 10 -30.03 -3.45 36.40
C LEU A 10 -29.24 -4.05 35.22
N PHE A 11 -29.74 -5.09 34.55
CA PHE A 11 -29.08 -5.67 33.39
C PHE A 11 -29.11 -4.73 32.16
N ILE A 12 -30.20 -3.98 31.95
CA ILE A 12 -30.30 -2.99 30.88
C ILE A 12 -29.38 -1.79 31.14
N SER A 13 -29.21 -1.36 32.39
CA SER A 13 -28.31 -0.26 32.73
C SER A 13 -26.81 -0.63 32.62
N VAL A 14 -26.46 -1.91 32.83
CA VAL A 14 -25.09 -2.40 32.65
C VAL A 14 -24.74 -2.55 31.17
N ALA A 15 -25.69 -2.92 30.30
CA ALA A 15 -25.47 -2.98 28.86
C ALA A 15 -25.32 -1.58 28.19
N ALA A 16 -25.94 -0.54 28.77
CA ALA A 16 -25.81 0.84 28.24
C ALA A 16 -24.51 1.55 28.64
N GLN A 17 -23.72 0.99 29.54
CA GLN A 17 -22.46 1.57 30.00
C GLN A 17 -21.20 1.02 29.30
N ALA A 18 -21.36 0.13 28.33
CA ALA A 18 -20.24 -0.54 27.66
C ALA A 18 -19.73 0.16 26.37
N ALA A 19 -20.42 1.17 25.86
CA ALA A 19 -19.95 1.92 24.72
C ALA A 19 -18.88 2.95 25.17
N GLY A 20 -17.65 2.79 24.72
CA GLY A 20 -16.57 3.75 24.97
C GLY A 20 -16.92 5.13 24.35
N LYS A 21 -16.32 6.19 24.88
CA LYS A 21 -16.50 7.56 24.37
C LYS A 21 -16.37 7.66 22.83
N TYR A 22 -15.51 6.86 22.25
CA TYR A 22 -15.20 6.86 20.82
C TYR A 22 -15.91 5.75 20.02
N ASP A 23 -16.77 4.94 20.66
CA ASP A 23 -17.58 3.92 20.00
C ASP A 23 -18.82 4.53 19.34
N ASN A 24 -18.60 5.31 18.29
CA ASN A 24 -19.57 6.05 17.51
C ASN A 24 -18.94 6.46 16.16
N PRO A 25 -19.72 6.92 15.17
CA PRO A 25 -19.21 7.35 13.85
C PRO A 25 -18.55 8.74 13.86
N ASP A 26 -18.47 9.43 14.99
CA ASP A 26 -17.91 10.78 15.06
C ASP A 26 -16.43 10.78 14.66
N THR A 27 -15.99 11.85 14.00
CA THR A 27 -14.60 12.03 13.60
C THR A 27 -13.70 12.24 14.81
N ILE A 28 -12.60 11.52 14.86
CA ILE A 28 -11.49 11.76 15.80
C ILE A 28 -10.50 12.71 15.16
N VAL A 29 -10.10 13.78 15.85
CA VAL A 29 -9.09 14.73 15.36
C VAL A 29 -7.76 14.50 16.07
N VAL A 30 -6.72 14.24 15.27
CA VAL A 30 -5.34 14.15 15.74
C VAL A 30 -4.58 15.43 15.41
N ALA A 31 -3.93 16.02 16.42
CA ALA A 31 -3.13 17.23 16.24
C ALA A 31 -1.95 17.26 17.22
N ARG A 32 -0.71 17.32 16.71
CA ARG A 32 0.51 17.33 17.53
C ARG A 32 0.59 18.50 18.51
N ASP A 33 0.00 19.64 18.16
CA ASP A 33 -0.04 20.84 19.01
C ASP A 33 -1.03 20.73 20.18
N GLY A 34 -1.84 19.65 20.22
CA GLY A 34 -2.84 19.40 21.26
C GLY A 34 -4.18 20.10 21.02
N THR A 35 -4.44 20.60 19.80
CA THR A 35 -5.74 21.17 19.41
C THR A 35 -6.75 20.11 18.95
N GLY A 36 -6.35 18.82 18.88
CA GLY A 36 -7.20 17.67 18.63
C GLY A 36 -7.49 16.87 19.90
N GLU A 37 -8.24 15.77 19.76
CA GLU A 37 -8.47 14.83 20.86
C GLU A 37 -7.22 14.06 21.24
N PHE A 38 -6.37 13.77 20.25
CA PHE A 38 -5.11 13.04 20.44
C PHE A 38 -3.94 13.81 19.82
N ARG A 39 -2.74 13.53 20.33
CA ARG A 39 -1.49 14.08 19.81
C ARG A 39 -0.79 13.12 18.87
N THR A 40 -1.11 11.84 18.93
CA THR A 40 -0.55 10.77 18.10
C THR A 40 -1.65 10.06 17.33
N ILE A 41 -1.28 9.47 16.18
CA ILE A 41 -2.19 8.68 15.36
C ILE A 41 -2.41 7.32 16.02
N ASP A 42 -1.39 6.79 16.69
CA ASP A 42 -1.46 5.54 17.43
C ASP A 42 -2.57 5.57 18.49
N GLU A 43 -2.62 6.61 19.33
CA GLU A 43 -3.69 6.78 20.33
C GLU A 43 -5.09 6.81 19.67
N ALA A 44 -5.22 7.44 18.51
CA ALA A 44 -6.51 7.50 17.79
C ALA A 44 -6.91 6.12 17.20
N ILE A 45 -5.94 5.30 16.78
CA ILE A 45 -6.18 3.92 16.33
C ILE A 45 -6.60 3.04 17.51
N GLU A 46 -5.89 3.14 18.66
CA GLU A 46 -6.11 2.31 19.84
C GLU A 46 -7.50 2.49 20.48
N VAL A 47 -8.11 3.68 20.35
CA VAL A 47 -9.45 3.92 20.90
C VAL A 47 -10.58 3.45 19.98
N CYS A 48 -10.29 3.03 18.76
CA CYS A 48 -11.27 2.51 17.84
C CYS A 48 -11.77 1.12 18.30
N ARG A 49 -13.09 0.93 18.29
CA ARG A 49 -13.69 -0.35 18.65
C ARG A 49 -13.36 -1.44 17.62
N ALA A 50 -13.04 -2.62 18.09
CA ALA A 50 -12.90 -3.79 17.22
C ALA A 50 -14.24 -4.12 16.50
N PHE A 51 -14.14 -4.57 15.24
CA PHE A 51 -15.26 -5.03 14.41
C PHE A 51 -16.39 -3.99 14.27
N MET A 52 -16.02 -2.73 14.01
CA MET A 52 -17.00 -1.66 13.79
C MET A 52 -17.87 -1.96 12.57
N ASP A 53 -19.19 -1.74 12.73
CA ASP A 53 -20.21 -1.82 11.70
C ASP A 53 -20.59 -0.44 11.11
N TYR A 54 -19.90 0.61 11.54
CA TYR A 54 -20.00 1.97 11.06
C TYR A 54 -18.66 2.48 10.52
N HIS A 55 -18.71 3.51 9.70
CA HIS A 55 -17.51 4.20 9.18
C HIS A 55 -16.94 5.17 10.21
N LYS A 56 -15.63 5.07 10.45
CA LYS A 56 -14.90 5.93 11.40
C LYS A 56 -13.87 6.76 10.64
N VAL A 57 -13.84 8.07 10.90
CA VAL A 57 -12.84 8.98 10.34
C VAL A 57 -11.84 9.36 11.43
N ILE A 58 -10.56 9.22 11.14
CA ILE A 58 -9.44 9.81 11.89
C ILE A 58 -8.89 10.94 11.03
N PHE A 59 -9.19 12.18 11.40
CA PHE A 59 -8.68 13.37 10.70
C PHE A 59 -7.37 13.82 11.35
N VAL A 60 -6.30 13.84 10.54
CA VAL A 60 -4.94 14.14 11.00
C VAL A 60 -4.53 15.53 10.51
N LYS A 61 -4.34 16.47 11.44
CA LYS A 61 -3.85 17.82 11.12
C LYS A 61 -2.41 17.80 10.62
N ASN A 62 -2.03 18.85 9.91
CA ASN A 62 -0.67 19.03 9.41
C ASN A 62 0.36 18.86 10.52
N GLY A 63 1.41 18.09 10.23
CA GLY A 63 2.49 17.79 11.15
C GLY A 63 3.30 16.57 10.68
N THR A 64 4.51 16.44 11.20
CA THR A 64 5.34 15.25 10.99
C THR A 64 5.18 14.34 12.20
N TYR A 65 4.56 13.21 12.02
CA TYR A 65 4.29 12.18 13.02
C TYR A 65 5.35 11.09 12.89
N LYS A 66 6.35 11.09 13.78
CA LYS A 66 7.36 10.01 13.79
C LYS A 66 6.80 8.83 14.59
N GLU A 67 6.03 8.01 13.90
CA GLU A 67 5.32 6.89 14.49
C GLU A 67 5.46 5.65 13.60
N LYS A 68 5.54 4.49 14.22
CA LYS A 68 5.51 3.18 13.57
C LYS A 68 4.17 2.54 13.88
N LEU A 69 3.27 2.55 12.90
CA LEU A 69 1.85 2.28 13.12
C LEU A 69 1.43 0.91 12.61
N ILE A 70 0.46 0.32 13.31
CA ILE A 70 -0.28 -0.86 12.86
C ILE A 70 -1.77 -0.54 12.94
N ILE A 71 -2.51 -0.79 11.84
CA ILE A 71 -3.97 -0.92 11.87
C ILE A 71 -4.25 -2.41 11.95
N PRO A 72 -4.60 -2.94 13.14
CA PRO A 72 -4.67 -4.38 13.37
C PRO A 72 -5.87 -5.02 12.66
N GLN A 73 -5.83 -6.34 12.49
CA GLN A 73 -6.79 -7.13 11.73
C GLN A 73 -8.26 -6.97 12.20
N TRP A 74 -8.48 -6.68 13.47
CA TRP A 74 -9.83 -6.49 14.01
C TRP A 74 -10.42 -5.10 13.79
N LEU A 75 -9.65 -4.16 13.25
CA LEU A 75 -10.16 -2.84 12.84
C LEU A 75 -10.56 -2.86 11.38
N GLN A 76 -11.73 -2.29 11.09
CA GLN A 76 -12.31 -2.16 9.75
C GLN A 76 -13.13 -0.88 9.63
N ASN A 77 -13.46 -0.50 8.39
CA ASN A 77 -14.26 0.69 8.08
C ASN A 77 -13.65 1.99 8.60
N ILE A 78 -12.32 2.13 8.56
CA ILE A 78 -11.59 3.32 8.99
C ILE A 78 -11.11 4.12 7.79
N GLU A 79 -11.32 5.43 7.83
CA GLU A 79 -10.67 6.39 6.97
C GLU A 79 -9.67 7.22 7.78
N ILE A 80 -8.39 7.22 7.41
CA ILE A 80 -7.40 8.15 7.93
C ILE A 80 -7.21 9.23 6.86
N CYS A 81 -7.59 10.47 7.20
CA CYS A 81 -7.56 11.61 6.28
C CYS A 81 -6.63 12.70 6.80
N GLY A 82 -5.56 12.97 6.05
CA GLY A 82 -4.68 14.09 6.33
C GLY A 82 -5.28 15.44 5.92
N GLU A 83 -4.93 16.50 6.62
CA GLU A 83 -5.35 17.87 6.29
C GLU A 83 -4.76 18.33 4.94
N SER A 84 -3.52 17.94 4.64
CA SER A 84 -2.92 18.08 3.30
C SER A 84 -1.83 17.06 3.07
N VAL A 85 -1.72 16.55 1.84
CA VAL A 85 -0.81 15.47 1.49
C VAL A 85 0.67 15.84 1.70
N GLU A 86 1.05 17.10 1.49
CA GLU A 86 2.44 17.56 1.62
C GLU A 86 2.87 17.83 3.06
N LYS A 87 1.91 18.09 3.96
CA LYS A 87 2.21 18.55 5.32
C LYS A 87 1.74 17.59 6.42
N THR A 88 0.90 16.59 6.08
CA THR A 88 0.53 15.52 7.01
C THR A 88 1.40 14.32 6.70
N ILE A 89 2.46 14.12 7.48
CA ILE A 89 3.52 13.15 7.20
C ILE A 89 3.63 12.16 8.34
N ILE A 90 3.45 10.88 8.06
CA ILE A 90 3.80 9.78 8.96
C ILE A 90 5.16 9.26 8.49
N THR A 91 6.15 9.27 9.37
CA THR A 91 7.52 8.89 9.02
C THR A 91 8.14 7.97 10.07
N TYR A 92 8.98 7.05 9.62
CA TYR A 92 9.85 6.24 10.46
C TYR A 92 11.14 5.90 9.73
N ASP A 93 12.16 5.33 10.42
CA ASP A 93 13.52 5.20 9.90
C ASP A 93 14.13 3.80 10.08
N ASP A 94 13.32 2.76 10.23
CA ASP A 94 13.78 1.38 10.29
C ASP A 94 14.20 0.87 8.90
N HIS A 95 15.29 0.08 8.86
CA HIS A 95 15.72 -0.66 7.68
C HIS A 95 16.12 -2.10 8.02
N ALA A 96 16.15 -2.99 7.04
CA ALA A 96 16.32 -4.43 7.24
C ALA A 96 17.60 -4.82 8.01
N ASN A 97 18.66 -4.01 7.91
CA ASN A 97 19.94 -4.26 8.53
C ASN A 97 20.07 -3.72 9.97
N VAL A 98 19.04 -3.05 10.51
CA VAL A 98 19.00 -2.68 11.94
C VAL A 98 19.20 -3.94 12.77
N LYS A 99 20.12 -3.88 13.73
CA LYS A 99 20.40 -5.02 14.60
C LYS A 99 19.45 -5.01 15.78
N VAL A 100 18.69 -6.09 15.92
CA VAL A 100 17.79 -6.31 17.05
C VAL A 100 18.31 -7.47 17.90
N LEU A 101 18.22 -7.29 19.21
CA LEU A 101 18.62 -8.34 20.17
C LEU A 101 17.41 -9.27 20.39
N LEU A 102 17.55 -10.52 20.01
CA LEU A 102 16.49 -11.53 20.14
C LEU A 102 16.97 -12.68 21.04
N GLY A 103 16.01 -13.21 21.81
CA GLY A 103 16.22 -14.32 22.75
C GLY A 103 16.62 -13.85 24.15
N THR A 104 16.15 -14.59 25.17
CA THR A 104 16.41 -14.29 26.59
C THR A 104 17.51 -15.17 27.17
N ALA A 105 17.49 -16.49 26.87
CA ALA A 105 18.48 -17.44 27.37
C ALA A 105 19.82 -17.38 26.64
N ALA A 106 19.80 -17.04 25.33
CA ALA A 106 20.99 -16.85 24.51
C ALA A 106 20.77 -15.67 23.55
N PRO A 107 20.88 -14.42 24.05
CA PRO A 107 20.63 -13.22 23.25
C PRO A 107 21.58 -13.15 22.05
N ARG A 108 21.03 -12.90 20.85
CA ARG A 108 21.79 -12.72 19.62
C ARG A 108 21.33 -11.48 18.88
N LEU A 109 22.30 -10.70 18.39
CA LEU A 109 22.03 -9.61 17.46
C LEU A 109 21.73 -10.17 16.08
N GLN A 110 20.56 -9.87 15.54
CA GLN A 110 20.13 -10.29 14.21
C GLN A 110 19.62 -9.09 13.40
N PRO A 111 19.71 -9.12 12.07
CA PRO A 111 19.05 -8.12 11.23
C PRO A 111 17.54 -8.13 11.49
N MET A 112 16.93 -6.95 11.48
CA MET A 112 15.48 -6.79 11.62
C MET A 112 14.71 -7.52 10.52
N GLY A 113 15.22 -7.48 9.29
CA GLY A 113 14.58 -8.03 8.10
C GLY A 113 13.48 -7.10 7.54
N THR A 114 13.21 -7.23 6.25
CA THR A 114 12.36 -6.33 5.47
C THR A 114 10.97 -6.09 6.09
N PHE A 115 10.26 -7.15 6.44
CA PHE A 115 8.83 -7.07 6.82
C PHE A 115 8.56 -6.44 8.19
N ARG A 116 9.58 -6.09 8.93
CA ARG A 116 9.46 -5.38 10.20
C ARG A 116 9.88 -3.90 10.12
N THR A 117 10.22 -3.41 8.93
CA THR A 117 10.74 -2.05 8.73
C THR A 117 9.66 -1.02 8.41
N TYR A 118 8.39 -1.43 8.29
CA TYR A 118 7.28 -0.57 7.89
C TYR A 118 7.15 0.68 8.77
N THR A 119 6.74 1.77 8.14
CA THR A 119 6.24 2.94 8.84
C THR A 119 4.78 2.74 9.20
N LEU A 120 3.95 2.32 8.22
CA LEU A 120 2.55 1.95 8.46
C LEU A 120 2.29 0.52 7.97
N LYS A 121 1.73 -0.32 8.84
CA LYS A 121 1.21 -1.64 8.49
C LYS A 121 -0.32 -1.65 8.60
N ILE A 122 -1.01 -2.17 7.58
CA ILE A 122 -2.47 -2.29 7.55
C ILE A 122 -2.82 -3.77 7.46
N GLU A 123 -3.34 -4.34 8.54
CA GLU A 123 -3.83 -5.72 8.60
C GLU A 123 -5.36 -5.78 8.49
N GLY A 124 -6.04 -4.68 8.84
CA GLY A 124 -7.50 -4.54 8.78
C GLY A 124 -8.04 -4.41 7.36
N ASN A 125 -9.30 -4.76 7.17
CA ASN A 125 -10.01 -4.63 5.90
C ASN A 125 -10.80 -3.31 5.83
N ASP A 126 -11.18 -2.90 4.60
CA ASP A 126 -12.01 -1.71 4.38
C ASP A 126 -11.39 -0.44 4.98
N ILE A 127 -10.08 -0.29 4.78
CA ILE A 127 -9.32 0.88 5.26
C ILE A 127 -9.05 1.82 4.10
N THR A 128 -9.31 3.10 4.33
CA THR A 128 -9.05 4.18 3.37
C THR A 128 -8.01 5.16 3.92
N LEU A 129 -7.00 5.48 3.14
CA LEU A 129 -6.10 6.61 3.40
C LEU A 129 -6.32 7.71 2.38
N LYS A 130 -6.39 8.96 2.83
CA LYS A 130 -6.54 10.14 1.96
C LYS A 130 -5.61 11.27 2.37
N ASN A 131 -5.09 12.00 1.39
CA ASN A 131 -4.34 13.25 1.58
C ASN A 131 -3.21 13.14 2.62
N ILE A 132 -2.45 12.06 2.60
CA ILE A 132 -1.41 11.81 3.61
C ILE A 132 -0.13 11.26 2.97
N THR A 133 1.01 11.65 3.52
CA THR A 133 2.32 11.10 3.17
C THR A 133 2.72 10.03 4.17
N ILE A 134 3.08 8.85 3.67
CA ILE A 134 3.70 7.76 4.42
C ILE A 134 5.14 7.64 3.94
N GLU A 135 6.10 7.83 4.83
CA GLU A 135 7.52 7.86 4.49
C GLU A 135 8.33 6.88 5.35
N ASN A 136 9.19 6.11 4.73
CA ASN A 136 10.32 5.53 5.43
C ASN A 136 11.57 6.35 5.06
N ASN A 137 12.06 7.15 6.01
CA ASN A 137 13.16 8.09 5.77
C ASN A 137 14.53 7.54 6.18
N SER A 138 14.68 6.23 6.32
CA SER A 138 16.00 5.63 6.52
C SER A 138 16.93 5.96 5.35
N ALA A 139 18.23 6.09 5.63
CA ALA A 139 19.21 6.14 4.56
C ALA A 139 19.16 4.84 3.71
N ARG A 140 19.79 4.84 2.53
CA ARG A 140 19.89 3.67 1.62
C ARG A 140 20.75 2.55 2.21
N LEU A 141 20.31 1.98 3.34
CA LEU A 141 21.05 0.97 4.11
C LEU A 141 20.48 -0.45 3.96
N GLY A 142 19.55 -0.65 3.05
CA GLY A 142 18.86 -1.89 2.78
C GLY A 142 17.36 -1.68 2.55
N GLN A 143 16.60 -2.75 2.56
CA GLN A 143 15.14 -2.69 2.42
C GLN A 143 14.51 -1.89 3.56
N ALA A 144 13.54 -1.03 3.22
CA ALA A 144 12.93 -0.09 4.15
C ALA A 144 11.51 0.26 3.70
N VAL A 145 10.54 -0.43 4.26
CA VAL A 145 9.14 -0.35 3.84
C VAL A 145 8.47 0.90 4.42
N ALA A 146 7.85 1.72 3.59
CA ALA A 146 6.97 2.79 4.05
C ALA A 146 5.57 2.24 4.34
N LEU A 147 4.94 1.59 3.35
CA LEU A 147 3.61 0.99 3.48
C LEU A 147 3.70 -0.54 3.36
N HIS A 148 3.16 -1.25 4.36
CA HIS A 148 2.97 -2.69 4.37
C HIS A 148 1.47 -3.01 4.49
N THR A 149 0.89 -3.74 3.54
CA THR A 149 -0.52 -4.10 3.57
C THR A 149 -0.71 -5.61 3.69
N GLU A 150 -1.68 -6.03 4.51
CA GLU A 150 -2.15 -7.43 4.60
C GLU A 150 -3.68 -7.52 4.52
N GLY A 151 -4.37 -6.39 4.71
CA GLY A 151 -5.83 -6.30 4.60
C GLY A 151 -6.36 -6.32 3.16
N ASP A 152 -7.65 -6.58 3.03
CA ASP A 152 -8.40 -6.54 1.78
C ASP A 152 -9.25 -5.27 1.65
N ARG A 153 -9.55 -4.85 0.41
CA ARG A 153 -10.33 -3.64 0.08
C ARG A 153 -9.73 -2.36 0.67
N LEU A 154 -8.43 -2.18 0.40
CA LEU A 154 -7.71 -1.00 0.83
C LEU A 154 -7.72 0.07 -0.25
N VAL A 155 -8.02 1.31 0.14
CA VAL A 155 -8.13 2.46 -0.77
C VAL A 155 -7.13 3.54 -0.37
N PHE A 156 -6.39 4.03 -1.35
CA PHE A 156 -5.43 5.11 -1.20
C PHE A 156 -5.74 6.20 -2.23
N VAL A 157 -6.10 7.39 -1.77
CA VAL A 157 -6.46 8.53 -2.64
C VAL A 157 -5.60 9.74 -2.32
N ASN A 158 -4.93 10.27 -3.33
CA ASN A 158 -4.05 11.43 -3.19
C ASN A 158 -3.06 11.25 -2.02
N CYS A 159 -2.41 10.09 -1.95
CA CYS A 159 -1.39 9.77 -0.96
C CYS A 159 0.01 9.83 -1.56
N ARG A 160 1.03 10.03 -0.73
CA ARG A 160 2.42 9.92 -1.13
C ARG A 160 3.09 8.79 -0.35
N PHE A 161 3.75 7.88 -1.05
CA PHE A 161 4.56 6.80 -0.46
C PHE A 161 6.02 7.04 -0.84
N ILE A 162 6.81 7.42 0.16
CA ILE A 162 8.18 7.87 -0.02
C ILE A 162 9.13 6.89 0.66
N GLY A 163 10.11 6.40 -0.09
CA GLY A 163 11.11 5.48 0.43
C GLY A 163 12.23 5.23 -0.57
N HIS A 164 12.94 4.14 -0.33
CA HIS A 164 14.03 3.69 -1.19
C HIS A 164 13.78 2.28 -1.71
N GLN A 165 14.56 1.29 -1.30
CA GLN A 165 14.31 -0.10 -1.66
C GLN A 165 13.08 -0.62 -0.89
N ASP A 166 12.14 -1.26 -1.62
CA ASP A 166 10.96 -1.92 -1.02
C ASP A 166 9.94 -0.94 -0.40
N THR A 167 9.67 0.23 -1.01
CA THR A 167 8.81 1.28 -0.44
C THR A 167 7.40 0.80 -0.11
N VAL A 168 6.72 0.10 -1.05
CA VAL A 168 5.33 -0.37 -0.91
C VAL A 168 5.29 -1.89 -1.01
N TYR A 169 5.00 -2.55 0.10
CA TYR A 169 4.78 -3.99 0.18
C TYR A 169 3.29 -4.32 0.22
N THR A 170 2.79 -5.07 -0.76
CA THR A 170 1.41 -5.55 -0.85
C THR A 170 1.37 -7.03 -0.44
N GLY A 171 1.21 -7.29 0.87
CA GLY A 171 1.69 -8.47 1.56
C GLY A 171 0.91 -9.77 1.38
N MET A 172 -0.38 -9.76 1.15
CA MET A 172 -1.20 -10.96 1.14
C MET A 172 -1.77 -11.28 -0.25
N ALA A 173 -1.67 -12.54 -0.66
CA ALA A 173 -2.37 -13.02 -1.85
C ALA A 173 -3.89 -12.87 -1.70
N ALA A 174 -4.58 -12.72 -2.82
CA ALA A 174 -6.03 -12.55 -2.90
C ALA A 174 -6.60 -11.30 -2.21
N THR A 175 -5.77 -10.40 -1.68
CA THR A 175 -6.22 -9.08 -1.22
C THR A 175 -6.24 -8.08 -2.36
N ARG A 176 -7.12 -7.07 -2.23
CA ARG A 176 -7.42 -6.08 -3.28
C ARG A 176 -7.11 -4.68 -2.79
N LEU A 177 -6.34 -3.96 -3.59
CA LEU A 177 -5.88 -2.61 -3.28
C LEU A 177 -6.18 -1.67 -4.44
N PHE A 178 -6.60 -0.45 -4.13
CA PHE A 178 -6.87 0.59 -5.12
C PHE A 178 -6.12 1.88 -4.77
N PHE A 179 -5.24 2.30 -5.66
CA PHE A 179 -4.47 3.54 -5.55
C PHE A 179 -4.97 4.52 -6.60
N LYS A 180 -5.39 5.71 -6.19
CA LYS A 180 -5.86 6.76 -7.09
C LYS A 180 -5.11 8.06 -6.85
N ASP A 181 -4.56 8.62 -7.93
CA ASP A 181 -3.85 9.92 -7.92
C ASP A 181 -2.72 9.97 -6.88
N CYS A 182 -2.07 8.81 -6.60
CA CYS A 182 -0.99 8.70 -5.64
C CYS A 182 0.38 9.00 -6.26
N TYR A 183 1.30 9.45 -5.42
CA TYR A 183 2.72 9.54 -5.76
C TYR A 183 3.49 8.43 -5.03
N ILE A 184 4.28 7.66 -5.75
CA ILE A 184 5.10 6.57 -5.20
C ILE A 184 6.51 6.71 -5.73
N CYS A 185 7.51 6.76 -4.86
CA CYS A 185 8.90 6.79 -5.26
C CYS A 185 9.76 5.74 -4.55
N GLY A 186 10.84 5.35 -5.20
CA GLY A 186 11.80 4.43 -4.63
C GLY A 186 12.99 4.11 -5.52
N THR A 187 13.83 3.22 -5.04
CA THR A 187 15.06 2.81 -5.74
C THR A 187 14.91 1.45 -6.41
N THR A 188 14.77 0.37 -5.65
CA THR A 188 14.76 -1.01 -6.13
C THR A 188 13.49 -1.71 -5.66
N ASP A 189 12.77 -2.38 -6.59
CA ASP A 189 11.60 -3.21 -6.26
C ASP A 189 10.58 -2.47 -5.38
N PHE A 190 10.43 -1.17 -5.62
CA PHE A 190 9.77 -0.30 -4.65
C PHE A 190 8.23 -0.42 -4.63
N ILE A 191 7.67 -1.26 -5.52
CA ILE A 191 6.28 -1.75 -5.45
C ILE A 191 6.35 -3.28 -5.59
N PHE A 192 6.13 -4.02 -4.50
CA PHE A 192 6.35 -5.46 -4.50
C PHE A 192 5.32 -6.22 -3.67
N GLY A 193 5.12 -7.50 -3.99
CA GLY A 193 4.22 -8.39 -3.26
C GLY A 193 3.23 -9.16 -4.13
N PRO A 194 2.33 -9.94 -3.51
CA PRO A 194 1.43 -10.88 -4.19
C PRO A 194 0.01 -10.35 -4.45
N SER A 195 -0.41 -9.22 -3.87
CA SER A 195 -1.80 -8.75 -3.94
C SER A 195 -2.27 -8.41 -5.36
N THR A 196 -3.58 -8.30 -5.55
CA THR A 196 -4.17 -7.66 -6.70
C THR A 196 -4.30 -6.16 -6.43
N ALA A 197 -3.58 -5.32 -7.18
CA ALA A 197 -3.60 -3.87 -6.98
C ALA A 197 -3.84 -3.11 -8.30
N TRP A 198 -4.77 -2.16 -8.25
CA TRP A 198 -5.05 -1.23 -9.34
C TRP A 198 -4.50 0.15 -8.99
N PHE A 199 -3.67 0.68 -9.88
CA PHE A 199 -3.10 2.02 -9.78
C PHE A 199 -3.73 2.90 -10.87
N GLU A 200 -4.52 3.90 -10.50
CA GLU A 200 -5.19 4.82 -11.42
C GLU A 200 -4.59 6.22 -11.30
N GLY A 201 -4.10 6.76 -12.41
CA GLY A 201 -3.58 8.13 -12.48
C GLY A 201 -2.38 8.44 -11.59
N CYS A 202 -1.66 7.42 -11.12
CA CYS A 202 -0.56 7.59 -10.18
C CYS A 202 0.72 8.11 -10.87
N THR A 203 1.54 8.85 -10.11
CA THR A 203 2.90 9.21 -10.50
C THR A 203 3.90 8.29 -9.81
N ILE A 204 4.71 7.59 -10.59
CA ILE A 204 5.70 6.61 -10.13
C ILE A 204 7.09 7.14 -10.45
N GLU A 205 7.90 7.44 -9.44
CA GLU A 205 9.22 8.04 -9.63
C GLU A 205 10.36 7.09 -9.27
N SER A 206 11.24 6.85 -10.23
CA SER A 206 12.46 6.07 -10.03
C SER A 206 13.62 6.97 -9.61
N LEU A 207 14.27 6.60 -8.51
CA LEU A 207 15.37 7.39 -7.91
C LEU A 207 16.76 6.87 -8.29
N VAL A 208 16.90 5.67 -8.83
CA VAL A 208 18.16 5.08 -9.33
C VAL A 208 17.87 4.10 -10.47
N ASN A 209 18.92 3.69 -11.18
CA ASN A 209 18.86 2.63 -12.19
C ASN A 209 18.58 1.27 -11.52
N SER A 210 17.33 0.80 -11.57
CA SER A 210 16.92 -0.46 -10.97
C SER A 210 15.55 -0.91 -11.51
N TYR A 211 14.63 -1.34 -10.64
CA TYR A 211 13.34 -1.95 -11.01
C TYR A 211 12.20 -1.24 -10.29
N VAL A 212 11.11 -0.94 -11.01
CA VAL A 212 9.89 -0.36 -10.42
C VAL A 212 9.14 -1.42 -9.62
N THR A 213 8.79 -2.54 -10.26
CA THR A 213 7.94 -3.57 -9.64
C THR A 213 8.67 -4.90 -9.42
N ALA A 214 8.29 -5.59 -8.35
CA ALA A 214 8.69 -6.96 -8.05
C ALA A 214 7.45 -7.79 -7.64
N ALA A 215 6.62 -8.14 -8.61
CA ALA A 215 5.39 -8.89 -8.37
C ALA A 215 5.67 -10.33 -7.98
N SER A 216 4.89 -10.84 -7.02
CA SER A 216 4.93 -12.24 -6.58
C SER A 216 3.56 -12.91 -6.65
N THR A 217 2.74 -12.50 -7.59
CA THR A 217 1.38 -12.99 -7.82
C THR A 217 1.35 -14.52 -7.89
N PRO A 218 0.49 -15.22 -7.13
CA PRO A 218 0.34 -16.66 -7.21
C PRO A 218 -0.16 -17.15 -8.57
N LYS A 219 0.07 -18.43 -8.87
CA LYS A 219 -0.32 -19.07 -10.13
C LYS A 219 -1.82 -18.94 -10.41
N ASP A 220 -2.64 -19.17 -9.40
CA ASP A 220 -4.09 -19.26 -9.54
C ASP A 220 -4.79 -17.89 -9.34
N GLN A 221 -4.03 -16.82 -9.06
CA GLN A 221 -4.55 -15.45 -8.98
C GLN A 221 -4.49 -14.81 -10.36
N PRO A 222 -5.65 -14.44 -10.97
CA PRO A 222 -5.68 -14.00 -12.37
C PRO A 222 -4.97 -12.67 -12.61
N TYR A 223 -5.02 -11.75 -11.65
CA TYR A 223 -4.41 -10.42 -11.74
C TYR A 223 -3.45 -10.13 -10.57
N GLY A 224 -2.39 -9.40 -10.85
CA GLY A 224 -1.50 -8.80 -9.86
C GLY A 224 -1.59 -7.28 -9.94
N TYR A 225 -0.55 -6.63 -10.45
CA TYR A 225 -0.51 -5.17 -10.56
C TYR A 225 -1.05 -4.70 -11.91
N VAL A 226 -1.99 -3.76 -11.88
CA VAL A 226 -2.50 -3.06 -13.06
C VAL A 226 -2.28 -1.56 -12.87
N PHE A 227 -1.41 -0.98 -13.69
CA PHE A 227 -1.20 0.48 -13.77
C PHE A 227 -1.98 1.00 -14.97
N ASN A 228 -2.95 1.89 -14.71
CA ASN A 228 -3.74 2.54 -15.75
C ASN A 228 -3.62 4.06 -15.66
N ASN A 229 -3.40 4.71 -16.79
CA ASN A 229 -3.21 6.17 -16.88
C ASN A 229 -2.10 6.73 -15.97
N CYS A 230 -1.13 5.93 -15.58
CA CYS A 230 -0.04 6.34 -14.71
C CYS A 230 1.07 7.05 -15.47
N ARG A 231 1.86 7.85 -14.74
CA ARG A 231 3.07 8.50 -15.24
C ARG A 231 4.31 7.92 -14.56
N LEU A 232 5.23 7.38 -15.34
CA LEU A 232 6.54 6.92 -14.86
C LEU A 232 7.58 7.99 -15.16
N ILE A 233 8.18 8.54 -14.10
CA ILE A 233 9.16 9.62 -14.17
C ILE A 233 10.46 9.24 -13.46
N SER A 234 11.48 10.06 -13.62
CA SER A 234 12.77 9.95 -12.94
C SER A 234 13.13 11.28 -12.29
N ASN A 235 13.87 11.22 -11.20
CA ASN A 235 14.51 12.37 -10.55
C ASN A 235 15.68 12.97 -11.37
N GLY A 236 15.96 12.42 -12.56
CA GLY A 236 17.10 12.80 -13.41
C GLY A 236 18.35 11.97 -13.21
N GLU A 237 18.52 11.27 -12.08
CA GLU A 237 19.65 10.35 -11.84
C GLU A 237 19.37 8.97 -12.43
N ALA A 238 18.12 8.51 -12.37
CA ALA A 238 17.70 7.25 -12.96
C ALA A 238 17.48 7.40 -14.47
N THR A 239 18.28 6.70 -15.26
CA THR A 239 18.30 6.77 -16.75
C THR A 239 18.11 5.39 -17.41
N GLN A 240 18.16 4.30 -16.64
CA GLN A 240 18.13 2.92 -17.13
C GLN A 240 17.34 2.04 -16.14
N VAL A 241 16.00 2.12 -16.20
CA VAL A 241 15.08 1.48 -15.24
C VAL A 241 14.25 0.42 -15.94
N TYR A 242 14.09 -0.75 -15.32
CA TYR A 242 13.13 -1.76 -15.75
C TYR A 242 11.74 -1.47 -15.17
N LEU A 243 10.69 -1.74 -15.94
CA LEU A 243 9.30 -1.72 -15.46
C LEU A 243 9.07 -2.72 -14.32
N GLY A 244 9.83 -3.80 -14.33
CA GLY A 244 9.80 -4.76 -13.23
C GLY A 244 10.54 -6.06 -13.51
N ARG A 245 10.52 -6.90 -12.47
CA ARG A 245 11.06 -8.27 -12.49
C ARG A 245 10.21 -9.19 -11.60
N PRO A 246 10.02 -10.49 -11.95
CA PRO A 246 9.15 -11.39 -11.18
C PRO A 246 9.85 -11.88 -9.91
N TRP A 247 9.39 -11.42 -8.74
CA TRP A 247 9.90 -11.92 -7.46
C TRP A 247 9.51 -13.40 -7.20
N ARG A 248 8.44 -13.87 -7.88
CA ARG A 248 8.04 -15.27 -7.92
C ARG A 248 7.60 -15.64 -9.35
N ASP A 249 7.50 -16.91 -9.65
CA ASP A 249 7.35 -17.47 -11.01
C ASP A 249 6.17 -16.91 -11.81
N TYR A 250 5.04 -16.62 -11.17
CA TYR A 250 3.80 -16.19 -11.83
C TYR A 250 3.51 -14.69 -11.66
N GLY A 251 4.55 -13.91 -11.33
CA GLY A 251 4.40 -12.45 -11.17
C GLY A 251 3.62 -11.83 -12.33
N TYR A 252 2.59 -11.04 -12.00
CA TYR A 252 1.75 -10.35 -12.98
C TYR A 252 1.90 -8.85 -12.83
N THR A 253 2.25 -8.16 -13.92
CA THR A 253 2.25 -6.70 -13.97
C THR A 253 1.80 -6.23 -15.36
N LEU A 254 0.83 -5.32 -15.40
CA LEU A 254 0.33 -4.66 -16.61
C LEU A 254 0.49 -3.15 -16.49
N PHE A 255 1.13 -2.54 -17.47
CA PHE A 255 1.05 -1.08 -17.69
C PHE A 255 0.17 -0.82 -18.90
N MET A 256 -0.92 -0.05 -18.72
CA MET A 256 -1.83 0.32 -19.80
C MET A 256 -2.16 1.81 -19.79
N ASN A 257 -2.17 2.42 -20.97
CA ASN A 257 -2.44 3.84 -21.17
C ASN A 257 -1.48 4.77 -20.39
N CYS A 258 -0.33 4.27 -19.97
CA CYS A 258 0.64 5.01 -19.17
C CYS A 258 1.55 5.90 -20.01
N ASP A 259 2.11 6.93 -19.37
CA ASP A 259 3.18 7.75 -19.91
C ASP A 259 4.51 7.26 -19.35
N LEU A 260 5.33 6.64 -20.18
CA LEU A 260 6.60 6.03 -19.80
C LEU A 260 7.76 6.95 -20.18
N GLY A 261 8.42 7.54 -19.18
CA GLY A 261 9.57 8.42 -19.38
C GLY A 261 10.76 7.73 -20.05
N GLY A 262 11.64 8.50 -20.68
CA GLY A 262 12.80 7.99 -21.42
C GLY A 262 13.84 7.23 -20.60
N HIS A 263 13.72 7.25 -19.27
CA HIS A 263 14.53 6.45 -18.35
C HIS A 263 14.17 4.96 -18.37
N ILE A 264 13.02 4.58 -18.94
CA ILE A 264 12.65 3.16 -19.04
C ILE A 264 13.47 2.49 -20.14
N ARG A 265 14.15 1.41 -19.77
CA ARG A 265 14.99 0.62 -20.69
C ARG A 265 14.20 0.07 -21.87
N PRO A 266 14.82 -0.04 -23.04
CA PRO A 266 14.19 -0.64 -24.23
C PRO A 266 13.65 -2.06 -23.96
N GLU A 267 14.39 -2.89 -23.22
CA GLU A 267 13.99 -4.25 -22.86
C GLU A 267 12.73 -4.28 -21.99
N GLY A 268 12.45 -3.22 -21.26
CA GLY A 268 11.30 -3.04 -20.38
C GLY A 268 11.31 -3.88 -19.13
N TRP A 269 11.64 -5.15 -19.23
CA TRP A 269 11.49 -6.14 -18.16
C TRP A 269 12.75 -6.96 -17.95
N HIS A 270 12.94 -7.47 -16.72
CA HIS A 270 14.05 -8.34 -16.35
C HIS A 270 13.52 -9.65 -15.75
N HIS A 271 14.17 -10.78 -16.04
CA HIS A 271 13.67 -12.11 -15.63
C HIS A 271 13.94 -12.49 -14.16
N TRP A 272 14.69 -11.70 -13.40
CA TRP A 272 15.17 -11.93 -12.04
C TRP A 272 16.17 -13.11 -11.97
N GLU A 273 15.65 -14.34 -12.04
CA GLU A 273 16.40 -15.59 -12.08
C GLU A 273 16.04 -16.37 -13.34
N GLN A 274 16.90 -17.29 -13.75
CA GLN A 274 16.64 -18.15 -14.90
C GLN A 274 15.29 -18.88 -14.75
N HIS A 275 14.57 -19.00 -15.87
CA HIS A 275 13.28 -19.69 -16.03
C HIS A 275 12.04 -18.95 -15.54
N ARG A 276 12.12 -17.85 -14.78
CA ARG A 276 10.93 -17.09 -14.37
C ARG A 276 10.25 -16.40 -15.53
N GLU A 277 10.97 -16.05 -16.59
CA GLU A 277 10.43 -15.52 -17.84
C GLU A 277 9.43 -16.47 -18.51
N GLN A 278 9.49 -17.78 -18.22
CA GLN A 278 8.58 -18.76 -18.82
C GLN A 278 7.17 -18.71 -18.24
N THR A 279 7.00 -18.17 -17.05
CA THR A 279 5.72 -18.14 -16.32
C THR A 279 5.28 -16.76 -15.93
N ALA A 280 6.18 -15.76 -15.97
CA ALA A 280 5.86 -14.37 -15.69
C ALA A 280 4.82 -13.84 -16.67
N ARG A 281 3.86 -13.04 -16.16
CA ARG A 281 2.74 -12.48 -16.93
C ARG A 281 2.91 -10.96 -17.00
N TYR A 282 3.85 -10.52 -17.86
CA TYR A 282 4.20 -9.10 -18.01
C TYR A 282 3.64 -8.55 -19.30
N LEU A 283 2.80 -7.52 -19.14
CA LEU A 283 1.88 -7.05 -20.15
C LEU A 283 1.97 -5.53 -20.33
N GLU A 284 1.77 -5.07 -21.54
CA GLU A 284 1.65 -3.64 -21.85
C GLU A 284 0.51 -3.40 -22.85
N TYR A 285 -0.12 -2.21 -22.77
CA TYR A 285 -1.12 -1.77 -23.75
C TYR A 285 -1.14 -0.26 -23.88
N ASN A 286 -1.05 0.23 -25.14
CA ASN A 286 -1.29 1.63 -25.47
C ASN A 286 -0.51 2.64 -24.60
N ASN A 287 0.70 2.29 -24.17
CA ASN A 287 1.56 3.22 -23.47
C ASN A 287 2.17 4.23 -24.44
N ARG A 288 2.51 5.41 -23.95
CA ARG A 288 3.12 6.51 -24.71
C ARG A 288 4.39 7.01 -24.01
N GLY A 289 5.08 7.94 -24.64
CA GLY A 289 6.33 8.51 -24.15
C GLY A 289 7.56 7.77 -24.68
N GLU A 290 8.74 8.32 -24.41
CA GLU A 290 10.01 7.80 -24.95
C GLU A 290 10.35 6.40 -24.45
N GLY A 291 9.86 6.01 -23.27
CA GLY A 291 10.06 4.68 -22.68
C GLY A 291 9.11 3.60 -23.23
N ALA A 292 8.13 3.95 -24.06
CA ALA A 292 7.13 3.02 -24.57
C ALA A 292 7.55 2.31 -25.88
N ARG A 293 8.83 1.93 -26.01
CA ARG A 293 9.42 1.32 -27.22
C ARG A 293 9.11 -0.18 -27.28
N THR A 294 7.93 -0.57 -27.74
CA THR A 294 7.48 -1.96 -27.71
C THR A 294 8.26 -2.92 -28.61
N THR A 295 8.92 -2.41 -29.67
CA THR A 295 9.71 -3.22 -30.62
C THR A 295 11.01 -3.78 -30.03
N GLU A 296 11.47 -3.21 -28.92
CA GLU A 296 12.72 -3.58 -28.27
C GLU A 296 12.49 -4.34 -26.94
N ARG A 297 11.21 -4.61 -26.60
CA ARG A 297 10.86 -5.36 -25.38
C ARG A 297 11.35 -6.80 -25.43
N VAL A 298 11.64 -7.34 -24.26
CA VAL A 298 11.97 -8.77 -24.13
C VAL A 298 10.86 -9.63 -24.77
N PRO A 299 11.22 -10.72 -25.50
CA PRO A 299 10.24 -11.49 -26.29
C PRO A 299 9.21 -12.26 -25.45
N TRP A 300 9.44 -12.42 -24.17
CA TRP A 300 8.51 -13.09 -23.25
C TRP A 300 7.51 -12.15 -22.58
N SER A 301 7.64 -10.84 -22.75
CA SER A 301 6.57 -9.88 -22.43
C SER A 301 5.57 -9.77 -23.59
N ARG A 302 4.36 -9.32 -23.29
CA ARG A 302 3.27 -9.34 -24.26
C ARG A 302 2.59 -7.99 -24.40
N GLN A 303 2.36 -7.57 -25.63
CA GLN A 303 1.49 -6.44 -25.95
C GLN A 303 0.05 -6.94 -26.09
N LEU A 304 -0.89 -6.33 -25.35
CA LEU A 304 -2.30 -6.67 -25.43
C LEU A 304 -2.93 -6.06 -26.69
N SER A 305 -3.88 -6.78 -27.30
CA SER A 305 -4.78 -6.22 -28.27
C SER A 305 -5.81 -5.29 -27.61
N LYS A 306 -6.44 -4.40 -28.41
CA LYS A 306 -7.54 -3.54 -27.94
C LYS A 306 -8.69 -4.35 -27.32
N LYS A 307 -9.01 -5.51 -27.88
CA LYS A 307 -10.05 -6.41 -27.37
C LYS A 307 -9.70 -6.96 -26.01
N GLU A 308 -8.47 -7.45 -25.79
CA GLU A 308 -8.02 -7.95 -24.51
C GLU A 308 -7.99 -6.85 -23.44
N ALA A 309 -7.40 -5.69 -23.78
CA ALA A 309 -7.31 -4.56 -22.87
C ALA A 309 -8.69 -4.02 -22.43
N SER A 310 -9.69 -4.03 -23.33
CA SER A 310 -11.05 -3.59 -22.99
C SER A 310 -11.78 -4.48 -22.00
N LEU A 311 -11.30 -5.69 -21.75
CA LEU A 311 -11.83 -6.60 -20.73
C LEU A 311 -11.17 -6.41 -19.35
N ILE A 312 -10.11 -5.60 -19.26
CA ILE A 312 -9.39 -5.37 -17.99
C ILE A 312 -9.89 -4.06 -17.40
N THR A 313 -10.87 -4.15 -16.55
CA THR A 313 -11.47 -3.02 -15.80
C THR A 313 -11.40 -3.30 -14.31
N PRO A 314 -11.54 -2.28 -13.43
CA PRO A 314 -11.59 -2.52 -11.99
C PRO A 314 -12.65 -3.55 -11.59
N GLU A 315 -13.82 -3.54 -12.24
CA GLU A 315 -14.89 -4.51 -12.00
C GLU A 315 -14.42 -5.95 -12.24
N VAL A 316 -13.73 -6.18 -13.36
CA VAL A 316 -13.25 -7.53 -13.71
C VAL A 316 -12.06 -7.91 -12.83
N VAL A 317 -11.12 -7.00 -12.61
CA VAL A 317 -9.92 -7.25 -11.80
C VAL A 317 -10.27 -7.56 -10.35
N PHE A 318 -11.30 -6.92 -9.81
CA PHE A 318 -11.79 -7.12 -8.44
C PHE A 318 -12.99 -8.07 -8.35
N ASN A 319 -13.17 -8.92 -9.37
CA ASN A 319 -14.21 -9.96 -9.39
C ASN A 319 -15.61 -9.41 -9.13
N HIS A 320 -15.95 -8.27 -9.76
CA HIS A 320 -17.25 -7.56 -9.66
C HIS A 320 -17.65 -7.07 -8.25
N ASP A 321 -16.75 -7.14 -7.29
CA ASP A 321 -16.92 -6.53 -5.97
C ASP A 321 -16.19 -5.19 -5.92
N THR A 322 -16.88 -4.10 -6.28
CA THR A 322 -16.34 -2.75 -6.41
C THR A 322 -17.06 -1.70 -5.56
N ALA A 323 -17.98 -2.11 -4.69
CA ALA A 323 -18.75 -1.19 -3.85
C ALA A 323 -17.87 -0.35 -2.88
N TRP A 324 -16.67 -0.85 -2.58
CA TRP A 324 -15.67 -0.21 -1.73
C TRP A 324 -14.77 0.80 -2.48
N LEU A 325 -14.84 0.86 -3.81
CA LEU A 325 -14.07 1.82 -4.59
C LEU A 325 -14.60 3.24 -4.42
N PRO A 326 -13.73 4.25 -4.46
CA PRO A 326 -14.17 5.66 -4.41
C PRO A 326 -15.02 5.99 -5.63
N LYS A 327 -16.12 6.71 -5.39
CA LYS A 327 -17.05 7.17 -6.42
C LYS A 327 -16.44 8.31 -7.22
#